data_89268cc6c076960075c7b16b7b877a67
#
_entry.id   89268cc6c076960075c7b16b7b877a67
#
_cell.length_a   1.000
_cell.length_b   1.000
_cell.length_c   1.000
_cell.angle_alpha   90.00
_cell.angle_beta   90.00
_cell.angle_gamma   90.00
#
_symmetry.space_group_name_H-M   'P 1'
#
loop_
_entity.id
_entity.type
_entity.pdbx_description
1 polymer ?
#
loop_
_entity_poly.entity_id
_entity_poly.type
_entity_poly.pdbx_seq_one_letter_code
_entity_poly.pdbx_strand_id
1 'polypeptide(L)'
;TNDGFGLESNNLPTERQPISIDSIESINIALADFDVARSGYTGASINAVTKSGTNDFKGSAYYFTRSNDWVGKRNGNKFTGFEDENTIGATLGGPIIEDKLFFFASYEQFERSAQAPSFGPAGSGASNIVTGITQAQIAEVAAIAKDVWKFDAGTFNPPSALDTEIKDMLVKFDW
;
A
#
# COMPACT_ATOMS: atom_id res chain seq x y z
N THR A 1 7.50 -24.89 12.63
CA THR A 1 6.14 -24.60 12.17
C THR A 1 6.24 -23.70 10.97
N ASN A 2 5.80 -24.19 9.81
CA ASN A 2 5.73 -23.43 8.57
C ASN A 2 4.61 -22.40 8.70
N ASP A 3 4.92 -21.20 9.09
CA ASP A 3 4.01 -20.07 9.04
C ASP A 3 4.02 -19.56 7.59
N GLY A 4 3.46 -20.39 6.70
CA GLY A 4 3.40 -20.07 5.27
C GLY A 4 2.43 -18.95 5.00
N PHE A 5 2.86 -17.71 5.18
CA PHE A 5 2.25 -16.60 4.46
C PHE A 5 2.71 -16.70 3.01
N GLY A 6 1.93 -17.39 2.19
CA GLY A 6 2.09 -17.31 0.76
C GLY A 6 1.81 -15.89 0.32
N LEU A 7 2.82 -15.18 -0.14
CA LEU A 7 2.66 -13.91 -0.83
C LEU A 7 2.07 -14.17 -2.21
N GLU A 8 0.81 -14.58 -2.26
CA GLU A 8 0.06 -14.64 -3.50
C GLU A 8 -0.32 -13.21 -3.89
N SER A 9 0.49 -12.59 -4.70
CA SER A 9 0.21 -11.31 -5.33
C SER A 9 -0.88 -11.46 -6.41
N ASN A 10 -2.03 -11.97 -6.04
CA ASN A 10 -3.19 -11.97 -6.91
C ASN A 10 -3.98 -10.69 -6.68
N ASN A 11 -3.75 -9.69 -7.54
CA ASN A 11 -4.55 -8.48 -7.68
C ASN A 11 -4.52 -7.45 -6.54
N LEU A 12 -3.44 -7.34 -5.79
CA LEU A 12 -3.25 -6.13 -4.99
C LEU A 12 -2.72 -5.03 -5.92
N PRO A 13 -3.44 -3.91 -6.08
CA PRO A 13 -3.01 -2.78 -6.91
C PRO A 13 -1.84 -2.00 -6.29
N THR A 14 -1.22 -2.53 -5.25
CA THR A 14 -0.12 -1.90 -4.54
C THR A 14 1.18 -2.60 -4.90
N GLU A 15 2.14 -1.86 -5.43
CA GLU A 15 3.52 -2.29 -5.68
C GLU A 15 4.29 -2.63 -4.38
N ARG A 16 3.60 -2.71 -3.26
CA ARG A 16 4.19 -2.88 -1.92
C ARG A 16 3.95 -4.28 -1.39
N GLN A 17 4.98 -4.83 -0.76
CA GLN A 17 4.88 -6.10 -0.03
C GLN A 17 3.88 -5.99 1.14
N PRO A 18 3.01 -6.99 1.33
CA PRO A 18 2.01 -6.96 2.39
C PRO A 18 2.56 -7.18 3.80
N ILE A 19 3.86 -7.44 3.96
CA ILE A 19 4.52 -7.66 5.25
C ILE A 19 5.71 -6.72 5.35
N SER A 20 5.88 -6.07 6.49
CA SER A 20 7.05 -5.24 6.78
C SER A 20 8.35 -6.03 6.61
N ILE A 21 9.30 -5.47 5.87
CA ILE A 21 10.62 -6.08 5.65
C ILE A 21 11.34 -6.30 6.99
N ASP A 22 11.16 -5.40 7.94
CA ASP A 22 11.77 -5.49 9.26
C ASP A 22 11.24 -6.65 10.11
N SER A 23 10.05 -7.19 9.77
CA SER A 23 9.48 -8.38 10.41
C SER A 23 9.98 -9.70 9.82
N ILE A 24 10.72 -9.66 8.70
CA ILE A 24 11.19 -10.84 7.99
C ILE A 24 12.57 -11.25 8.51
N GLU A 25 12.73 -12.51 8.82
CA GLU A 25 14.01 -13.14 9.18
C GLU A 25 14.74 -13.67 7.94
N SER A 26 13.98 -14.37 7.07
CA SER A 26 14.56 -14.94 5.86
C SER A 26 13.52 -15.03 4.74
N ILE A 27 13.99 -14.94 3.50
CA ILE A 27 13.17 -15.15 2.30
C ILE A 27 13.76 -16.32 1.52
N ASN A 28 12.92 -17.30 1.21
CA ASN A 28 13.27 -18.43 0.37
C ASN A 28 12.51 -18.33 -0.96
N ILE A 29 13.26 -18.28 -2.06
CA ILE A 29 12.70 -18.20 -3.42
C ILE A 29 12.99 -19.51 -4.13
N ALA A 30 11.96 -20.25 -4.50
CA ALA A 30 12.05 -21.45 -5.32
C ALA A 30 11.48 -21.15 -6.72
N LEU A 31 12.35 -21.20 -7.75
CA LEU A 31 11.97 -20.92 -9.14
C LEU A 31 11.26 -22.10 -9.81
N ALA A 32 11.51 -23.30 -9.33
CA ALA A 32 10.83 -24.52 -9.78
C ALA A 32 10.77 -25.47 -8.58
N ASP A 33 9.62 -25.54 -7.95
CA ASP A 33 9.40 -26.47 -6.83
C ASP A 33 8.65 -27.69 -7.38
N PHE A 34 9.32 -28.85 -7.39
CA PHE A 34 8.75 -30.11 -7.83
C PHE A 34 8.11 -30.91 -6.68
N ASP A 35 8.02 -30.32 -5.49
CA ASP A 35 7.40 -30.98 -4.34
C ASP A 35 5.87 -31.05 -4.54
N VAL A 36 5.35 -32.26 -4.66
CA VAL A 36 3.91 -32.53 -4.83
C VAL A 36 3.06 -32.09 -3.64
N ALA A 37 3.67 -31.80 -2.48
CA ALA A 37 2.98 -31.27 -1.32
C ALA A 37 2.67 -29.78 -1.45
N ARG A 38 3.29 -29.10 -2.41
CA ARG A 38 3.08 -27.69 -2.71
C ARG A 38 2.25 -27.54 -3.97
N SER A 39 1.06 -27.01 -3.83
CA SER A 39 0.13 -26.75 -4.93
C SER A 39 -0.27 -25.28 -4.99
N GLY A 40 -0.82 -24.86 -6.12
CA GLY A 40 -1.44 -23.53 -6.25
C GLY A 40 -0.55 -22.45 -6.84
N TYR A 41 0.62 -22.77 -7.40
CA TYR A 41 1.47 -21.79 -8.08
C TYR A 41 1.84 -22.24 -9.50
N THR A 42 2.05 -21.26 -10.39
CA THR A 42 2.58 -21.47 -11.74
C THR A 42 3.83 -20.61 -11.90
N GLY A 43 5.01 -21.17 -11.65
CA GLY A 43 6.28 -20.47 -11.83
C GLY A 43 7.14 -20.46 -10.57
N ALA A 44 7.27 -19.33 -9.86
CA ALA A 44 8.12 -19.21 -8.68
C ALA A 44 7.28 -19.17 -7.39
N SER A 45 7.77 -19.76 -6.31
CA SER A 45 7.24 -19.57 -4.96
C SER A 45 8.20 -18.73 -4.12
N ILE A 46 7.64 -17.77 -3.37
CA ILE A 46 8.37 -16.92 -2.42
C ILE A 46 7.81 -17.19 -1.03
N ASN A 47 8.64 -17.72 -0.15
CA ASN A 47 8.27 -17.96 1.24
C ASN A 47 9.07 -17.02 2.13
N ALA A 48 8.38 -16.21 2.90
CA ALA A 48 8.99 -15.36 3.92
C ALA A 48 8.80 -15.99 5.31
N VAL A 49 9.87 -16.07 6.08
CA VAL A 49 9.84 -16.49 7.48
C VAL A 49 9.95 -15.24 8.33
N THR A 50 9.00 -15.05 9.22
CA THR A 50 8.97 -13.91 10.14
C THR A 50 9.91 -14.12 11.32
N LYS A 51 10.46 -13.04 11.84
CA LYS A 51 11.29 -13.05 13.05
C LYS A 51 10.54 -13.64 14.23
N SER A 52 11.28 -14.23 15.13
CA SER A 52 10.82 -14.75 16.41
C SER A 52 11.49 -14.01 17.57
N GLY A 53 10.88 -14.03 18.73
CA GLY A 53 11.52 -13.58 19.95
C GLY A 53 12.69 -14.47 20.34
N THR A 54 13.60 -13.92 21.12
CA THR A 54 14.77 -14.61 21.68
C THR A 54 14.85 -14.33 23.17
N ASN A 55 15.83 -14.92 23.89
CA ASN A 55 16.07 -14.60 25.29
C ASN A 55 16.52 -13.16 25.53
N ASP A 56 16.97 -12.46 24.49
CA ASP A 56 17.31 -11.05 24.56
C ASP A 56 16.18 -10.20 24.00
N PHE A 57 15.84 -9.11 24.67
CA PHE A 57 14.95 -8.10 24.10
C PHE A 57 15.65 -7.39 22.96
N LYS A 58 15.03 -7.41 21.79
CA LYS A 58 15.49 -6.73 20.58
C LYS A 58 14.35 -5.94 19.98
N GLY A 59 14.64 -4.75 19.53
CA GLY A 59 13.65 -3.90 18.88
C GLY A 59 14.29 -2.95 17.88
N SER A 60 13.50 -2.47 16.96
CA SER A 60 13.85 -1.42 16.01
C SER A 60 12.73 -0.43 15.91
N ALA A 61 13.06 0.80 15.55
CA ALA A 61 12.09 1.80 15.13
C ALA A 61 12.70 2.58 13.98
N TYR A 62 11.87 2.89 12.98
CA TYR A 62 12.32 3.61 11.79
C TYR A 62 11.24 4.54 11.27
N TYR A 63 11.69 5.57 10.60
CA TYR A 63 10.84 6.49 9.86
C TYR A 63 11.50 6.79 8.52
N PHE A 64 10.76 6.57 7.45
CA PHE A 64 11.17 6.95 6.10
C PHE A 64 10.19 7.96 5.55
N THR A 65 10.70 8.99 4.94
CA THR A 65 9.90 9.96 4.22
C THR A 65 10.52 10.22 2.85
N ARG A 66 9.68 10.45 1.87
CA ARG A 66 10.07 10.80 0.52
C ARG A 66 9.07 11.80 -0.04
N SER A 67 9.57 12.94 -0.50
CA SER A 67 8.75 13.95 -1.15
C SER A 67 9.16 14.12 -2.62
N ASN A 68 8.22 14.46 -3.48
CA ASN A 68 8.50 14.72 -4.88
C ASN A 68 9.40 15.96 -5.07
N ASP A 69 9.46 16.85 -4.08
CA ASP A 69 10.34 18.01 -4.10
C ASP A 69 11.83 17.63 -4.04
N TRP A 70 12.14 16.45 -3.50
CA TRP A 70 13.51 15.91 -3.45
C TRP A 70 13.88 15.14 -4.71
N VAL A 71 12.90 14.82 -5.56
CA VAL A 71 13.12 14.18 -6.85
C VAL A 71 13.42 15.30 -7.87
N GLY A 72 14.58 15.27 -8.47
CA GLY A 72 14.98 16.27 -9.45
C GLY A 72 14.02 16.39 -10.64
N LYS A 73 14.18 17.46 -11.42
CA LYS A 73 13.42 17.68 -12.65
C LYS A 73 14.08 16.93 -13.82
N ARG A 74 13.29 16.29 -14.67
CA ARG A 74 13.74 15.72 -15.93
C ARG A 74 13.22 16.59 -17.09
N ASN A 75 14.11 17.15 -17.89
CA ASN A 75 13.78 18.05 -19.00
C ASN A 75 12.87 19.24 -18.58
N GLY A 76 13.11 19.79 -17.39
CA GLY A 76 12.30 20.90 -16.85
C GLY A 76 10.98 20.47 -16.20
N ASN A 77 10.54 19.25 -16.37
CA ASN A 77 9.30 18.73 -15.80
C ASN A 77 9.55 18.12 -14.42
N LYS A 78 8.69 18.43 -13.48
CA LYS A 78 8.68 17.85 -12.13
C LYS A 78 8.17 16.41 -12.20
N PHE A 79 8.68 15.54 -11.34
CA PHE A 79 8.16 14.19 -11.18
C PHE A 79 6.76 14.24 -10.54
N THR A 80 5.80 13.49 -11.09
CA THR A 80 4.39 13.50 -10.66
C THR A 80 3.87 12.13 -10.21
N GLY A 81 4.76 11.15 -10.03
CA GLY A 81 4.37 9.78 -9.66
C GLY A 81 3.85 9.65 -8.23
N PHE A 82 4.27 10.54 -7.34
CA PHE A 82 3.74 10.71 -5.98
C PHE A 82 4.01 12.15 -5.54
N GLU A 83 3.29 12.64 -4.54
CA GLU A 83 3.58 13.90 -3.86
C GLU A 83 4.43 13.64 -2.63
N ASP A 84 3.93 12.85 -1.71
CA ASP A 84 4.62 12.46 -0.49
C ASP A 84 4.39 10.98 -0.19
N GLU A 85 5.41 10.34 0.41
CA GLU A 85 5.36 8.99 0.94
C GLU A 85 6.00 8.96 2.32
N ASN A 86 5.31 8.40 3.29
CA ASN A 86 5.78 8.24 4.65
C ASN A 86 5.64 6.80 5.09
N THR A 87 6.64 6.29 5.78
CA THR A 87 6.61 4.98 6.43
C THR A 87 7.11 5.11 7.84
N ILE A 88 6.33 4.70 8.80
CA ILE A 88 6.75 4.55 10.19
C ILE A 88 6.61 3.09 10.58
N GLY A 89 7.61 2.54 11.24
CA GLY A 89 7.57 1.17 11.70
C GLY A 89 8.34 0.96 12.99
N ALA A 90 7.96 -0.09 13.70
CA ALA A 90 8.64 -0.53 14.90
C ALA A 90 8.51 -2.05 15.05
N THR A 91 9.54 -2.66 15.61
CA THR A 91 9.54 -4.08 16.00
C THR A 91 10.01 -4.23 17.43
N LEU A 92 9.49 -5.24 18.12
CA LEU A 92 9.92 -5.62 19.46
C LEU A 92 9.78 -7.13 19.63
N GLY A 93 10.82 -7.77 20.10
CA GLY A 93 10.81 -9.19 20.45
C GLY A 93 11.61 -9.47 21.70
N GLY A 94 11.24 -10.53 22.41
CA GLY A 94 11.92 -10.92 23.64
C GLY A 94 11.26 -12.11 24.33
N PRO A 95 11.78 -12.51 25.50
CA PRO A 95 11.20 -13.59 26.29
C PRO A 95 10.00 -13.09 27.10
N ILE A 96 8.92 -13.89 27.15
CA ILE A 96 7.88 -13.82 28.19
C ILE A 96 8.29 -14.69 29.36
N ILE A 97 8.82 -15.89 29.04
CA ILE A 97 9.44 -16.83 29.96
C ILE A 97 10.77 -17.22 29.35
N GLU A 98 11.86 -16.96 30.05
CA GLU A 98 13.21 -17.31 29.58
C GLU A 98 13.28 -18.78 29.21
N ASP A 99 13.96 -19.07 28.08
CA ASP A 99 14.15 -20.40 27.49
C ASP A 99 12.89 -21.17 27.10
N LYS A 100 11.68 -20.54 27.20
CA LYS A 100 10.44 -21.28 26.97
C LYS A 100 9.42 -20.57 26.11
N LEU A 101 9.14 -19.30 26.38
CA LEU A 101 8.07 -18.60 25.71
C LEU A 101 8.58 -17.24 25.25
N PHE A 102 8.51 -17.01 23.98
CA PHE A 102 8.97 -15.80 23.34
C PHE A 102 7.83 -15.08 22.62
N PHE A 103 7.97 -13.79 22.44
CA PHE A 103 7.08 -13.02 21.58
C PHE A 103 7.88 -12.22 20.57
N PHE A 104 7.24 -11.91 19.47
CA PHE A 104 7.66 -10.93 18.48
C PHE A 104 6.45 -10.12 18.03
N ALA A 105 6.58 -8.81 17.99
CA ALA A 105 5.55 -7.91 17.50
C ALA A 105 6.18 -6.91 16.50
N SER A 106 5.47 -6.61 15.45
CA SER A 106 5.81 -5.55 14.50
C SER A 106 4.61 -4.72 14.13
N TYR A 107 4.83 -3.44 13.88
CA TYR A 107 3.85 -2.52 13.34
C TYR A 107 4.51 -1.66 12.26
N GLU A 108 3.84 -1.51 11.13
CA GLU A 108 4.25 -0.58 10.08
C GLU A 108 3.02 0.15 9.54
N GLN A 109 3.15 1.44 9.33
CA GLN A 109 2.17 2.26 8.65
C GLN A 109 2.85 2.95 7.48
N PHE A 110 2.25 2.79 6.32
CA PHE A 110 2.65 3.44 5.09
C PHE A 110 1.54 4.37 4.62
N GLU A 111 1.92 5.58 4.28
CA GLU A 111 1.04 6.58 3.69
C GLU A 111 1.66 7.09 2.40
N ARG A 112 0.86 7.19 1.37
CA ARG A 112 1.26 7.76 0.08
C ARG A 112 0.18 8.68 -0.43
N SER A 113 0.55 9.88 -0.81
CA SER A 113 -0.28 10.79 -1.58
C SER A 113 0.26 10.89 -3.01
N ALA A 114 -0.62 10.73 -3.98
CA ALA A 114 -0.29 10.84 -5.38
C ALA A 114 -1.31 11.71 -6.10
N GLN A 115 -0.87 12.42 -7.13
CA GLN A 115 -1.79 13.22 -7.92
C GLN A 115 -2.80 12.31 -8.64
N ALA A 116 -4.08 12.55 -8.42
CA ALA A 116 -5.13 11.83 -9.12
C ALA A 116 -5.22 12.29 -10.57
N PRO A 117 -5.22 11.37 -11.56
CA PRO A 117 -5.58 11.72 -12.91
C PRO A 117 -7.08 12.05 -12.94
N SER A 118 -7.40 13.33 -12.99
CA SER A 118 -8.78 13.80 -13.07
C SER A 118 -9.06 14.46 -14.41
N PHE A 119 -10.27 14.31 -14.92
CA PHE A 119 -10.70 14.86 -16.20
C PHE A 119 -11.91 15.76 -15.97
N GLY A 120 -11.93 16.92 -16.60
CA GLY A 120 -13.05 17.83 -16.45
C GLY A 120 -12.97 19.06 -17.36
N PRO A 121 -14.05 19.86 -17.42
CA PRO A 121 -14.07 21.07 -18.20
C PRO A 121 -13.11 22.12 -17.64
N ALA A 122 -12.82 23.12 -18.45
CA ALA A 122 -12.02 24.26 -18.03
C ALA A 122 -12.61 24.92 -16.77
N GLY A 123 -11.75 25.23 -15.80
CA GLY A 123 -12.15 25.82 -14.52
C GLY A 123 -12.69 24.84 -13.47
N SER A 124 -12.71 23.54 -13.75
CA SER A 124 -13.15 22.49 -12.79
C SER A 124 -12.11 22.11 -11.74
N GLY A 125 -10.83 22.54 -11.92
CA GLY A 125 -9.73 22.06 -11.09
C GLY A 125 -9.15 20.71 -11.51
N ALA A 126 -9.69 20.09 -12.56
CA ALA A 126 -9.18 18.81 -13.07
C ALA A 126 -7.77 18.95 -13.64
N SER A 127 -6.94 17.91 -13.48
CA SER A 127 -5.57 17.86 -14.01
C SER A 127 -5.54 17.77 -15.56
N ASN A 128 -6.57 17.19 -16.17
CA ASN A 128 -6.73 17.05 -17.60
C ASN A 128 -7.99 17.79 -18.05
N ILE A 129 -7.83 18.78 -18.91
CA ILE A 129 -8.94 19.57 -19.42
C ILE A 129 -9.57 18.87 -20.62
N VAL A 130 -10.85 18.58 -20.52
CA VAL A 130 -11.68 18.05 -21.61
C VAL A 130 -12.35 19.24 -22.34
N THR A 131 -12.01 19.41 -23.60
CA THR A 131 -12.61 20.45 -24.44
C THR A 131 -13.98 20.02 -24.97
N GLY A 132 -14.89 20.98 -25.16
CA GLY A 132 -16.24 20.69 -25.68
C GLY A 132 -17.30 20.44 -24.62
N ILE A 133 -16.93 20.37 -23.35
CA ILE A 133 -17.87 20.31 -22.22
C ILE A 133 -17.64 21.51 -21.32
N THR A 134 -18.73 22.02 -20.73
CA THR A 134 -18.69 23.13 -19.76
C THR A 134 -19.23 22.67 -18.41
N GLN A 135 -18.85 23.35 -17.34
CA GLN A 135 -19.42 23.08 -16.01
C GLN A 135 -20.94 23.28 -15.97
N ALA A 136 -21.46 24.26 -16.74
CA ALA A 136 -22.88 24.51 -16.84
C ALA A 136 -23.65 23.32 -17.44
N GLN A 137 -23.10 22.69 -18.48
CA GLN A 137 -23.69 21.50 -19.09
C GLN A 137 -23.69 20.30 -18.14
N ILE A 138 -22.64 20.13 -17.36
CA ILE A 138 -22.60 19.07 -16.34
C ILE A 138 -23.67 19.31 -15.27
N ALA A 139 -23.80 20.56 -14.80
CA ALA A 139 -24.81 20.92 -13.82
C ALA A 139 -26.23 20.73 -14.36
N GLU A 140 -26.47 21.08 -15.63
CA GLU A 140 -27.75 20.89 -16.29
C GLU A 140 -28.12 19.39 -16.40
N VAL A 141 -27.19 18.55 -16.81
CA VAL A 141 -27.40 17.10 -16.87
C VAL A 141 -27.67 16.51 -15.49
N ALA A 142 -26.97 16.96 -14.45
CA ALA A 142 -27.24 16.55 -13.09
C ALA A 142 -28.61 16.99 -12.58
N ALA A 143 -29.03 18.20 -12.93
CA ALA A 143 -30.37 18.70 -12.59
C ALA A 143 -31.47 17.87 -13.29
N ILE A 144 -31.33 17.59 -14.58
CA ILE A 144 -32.27 16.74 -15.35
C ILE A 144 -32.33 15.33 -14.73
N ALA A 145 -31.20 14.74 -14.40
CA ALA A 145 -31.18 13.45 -13.76
C ALA A 145 -31.93 13.43 -12.44
N LYS A 146 -31.79 14.46 -11.62
CA LYS A 146 -32.47 14.60 -10.34
C LYS A 146 -33.99 14.89 -10.50
N ASP A 147 -34.36 15.82 -11.36
CA ASP A 147 -35.74 16.30 -11.47
C ASP A 147 -36.63 15.33 -12.25
N VAL A 148 -36.12 14.77 -13.37
CA VAL A 148 -36.88 13.90 -14.25
C VAL A 148 -36.77 12.44 -13.82
N TRP A 149 -35.56 11.97 -13.58
CA TRP A 149 -35.28 10.55 -13.32
C TRP A 149 -35.23 10.20 -11.83
N LYS A 150 -35.35 11.21 -10.94
CA LYS A 150 -35.19 11.05 -9.47
C LYS A 150 -33.88 10.38 -9.06
N PHE A 151 -32.87 10.53 -9.89
CA PHE A 151 -31.52 10.01 -9.68
C PHE A 151 -30.57 11.13 -9.27
N ASP A 152 -29.97 11.01 -8.10
CA ASP A 152 -28.92 11.93 -7.64
C ASP A 152 -27.58 11.50 -8.23
N ALA A 153 -27.11 12.26 -9.22
CA ALA A 153 -25.81 12.03 -9.85
C ALA A 153 -24.62 12.47 -8.97
N GLY A 154 -24.89 13.01 -7.78
CA GLY A 154 -23.86 13.57 -6.91
C GLY A 154 -23.31 14.90 -7.44
N THR A 155 -22.21 15.33 -6.85
CA THR A 155 -21.48 16.55 -7.27
C THR A 155 -20.28 16.17 -8.13
N PHE A 156 -20.08 16.88 -9.24
CA PHE A 156 -18.84 16.77 -10.00
C PHE A 156 -17.71 17.44 -9.22
N ASN A 157 -16.89 16.61 -8.59
CA ASN A 157 -15.70 17.06 -7.85
C ASN A 157 -14.54 16.15 -8.24
N PRO A 158 -13.72 16.54 -9.23
CA PRO A 158 -12.60 15.74 -9.67
C PRO A 158 -11.61 15.59 -8.50
N PRO A 159 -11.18 14.37 -8.17
CA PRO A 159 -10.22 14.15 -7.09
C PRO A 159 -8.90 14.87 -7.39
N SER A 160 -8.36 15.56 -6.40
CA SER A 160 -7.06 16.24 -6.52
C SER A 160 -5.91 15.31 -6.12
N ALA A 161 -6.17 14.38 -5.22
CA ALA A 161 -5.19 13.43 -4.72
C ALA A 161 -5.79 12.03 -4.60
N LEU A 162 -4.93 11.03 -4.70
CA LEU A 162 -5.19 9.65 -4.34
C LEU A 162 -4.31 9.33 -3.12
N ASP A 163 -4.96 9.18 -1.98
CA ASP A 163 -4.29 8.82 -0.75
C ASP A 163 -4.40 7.31 -0.55
N THR A 164 -3.26 6.70 -0.26
CA THR A 164 -3.16 5.28 0.06
C THR A 164 -2.59 5.16 1.47
N GLU A 165 -3.29 4.45 2.33
CA GLU A 165 -2.82 4.10 3.66
C GLU A 165 -2.79 2.57 3.79
N ILE A 166 -1.67 2.04 4.27
CA ILE A 166 -1.50 0.62 4.58
C ILE A 166 -1.00 0.51 6.01
N LYS A 167 -1.70 -0.26 6.82
CA LYS A 167 -1.29 -0.60 8.18
C LYS A 167 -1.06 -2.09 8.26
N ASP A 168 0.12 -2.46 8.70
CA ASP A 168 0.53 -3.85 8.93
C ASP A 168 0.86 -4.06 10.41
N MET A 169 0.32 -5.14 10.97
CA MET A 169 0.59 -5.52 12.35
C MET A 169 0.75 -7.03 12.42
N LEU A 170 1.87 -7.46 12.97
CA LEU A 170 2.16 -8.87 13.24
C LEU A 170 2.43 -9.07 14.72
N VAL A 171 1.84 -10.10 15.30
CA VAL A 171 2.18 -10.58 16.65
C VAL A 171 2.35 -12.08 16.58
N LYS A 172 3.47 -12.58 17.08
CA LYS A 172 3.85 -13.99 17.07
C LYS A 172 4.28 -14.42 18.47
N PHE A 173 3.91 -15.63 18.83
CA PHE A 173 4.35 -16.29 20.05
C PHE A 173 4.96 -17.64 19.70
N ASP A 174 6.11 -17.92 20.26
CA ASP A 174 6.85 -19.17 20.10
C ASP A 174 7.05 -19.83 21.46
N TRP A 175 6.69 -21.13 21.53
CA TRP A 175 6.80 -21.94 22.74
C TRP A 175 7.77 -23.11 22.53
#